data_1f187d7fecc3e82a035524ebd9ca44bc
#
_entry.id   1f187d7fecc3e82a035524ebd9ca44bc
#
_cell.length_a   1.000
_cell.length_b   1.000
_cell.length_c   1.000
_cell.angle_alpha   90.00
_cell.angle_beta   90.00
_cell.angle_gamma   90.00
#
_symmetry.space_group_name_H-M   'P 1'
#
loop_
_entity.id
_entity.type
_entity.pdbx_description
1 polymer ?
#
loop_
_entity_poly.entity_id
_entity_poly.type
_entity_poly.pdbx_seq_one_letter_code
_entity_poly.pdbx_strand_id
1 'polypeptide(L)'
;MATPLPELILYTRDGCHLCEDARAIVQGLLEDRAARGQRTAALHERDITTDPDLERRFHATIPVVELAGRRLELATSPAKLRRFLADALDGRLV
;
A
#
# COMPACT_ATOMS: atom_id res chain seq x y z
N MET A 1 -11.74 19.63 -13.74
CA MET A 1 -12.08 18.75 -12.59
C MET A 1 -10.94 17.83 -12.27
N ALA A 2 -10.59 17.76 -11.01
CA ALA A 2 -9.51 16.88 -10.59
C ALA A 2 -9.97 15.43 -10.63
N THR A 3 -9.15 14.55 -11.19
CA THR A 3 -9.38 13.12 -11.14
C THR A 3 -9.10 12.63 -9.72
N PRO A 4 -9.97 11.81 -9.12
CA PRO A 4 -9.69 11.26 -7.81
C PRO A 4 -8.40 10.45 -7.84
N LEU A 5 -7.65 10.49 -6.74
CA LEU A 5 -6.46 9.66 -6.62
C LEU A 5 -6.88 8.19 -6.53
N PRO A 6 -6.10 7.29 -7.12
CA PRO A 6 -6.33 5.87 -6.88
C PRO A 6 -6.14 5.53 -5.41
N GLU A 7 -6.85 4.50 -4.95
CA GLU A 7 -6.75 4.04 -3.58
C GLU A 7 -5.66 3.00 -3.45
N LEU A 8 -4.75 3.23 -2.50
CA LEU A 8 -3.86 2.18 -2.04
C LEU A 8 -4.43 1.63 -0.73
N ILE A 9 -4.68 0.35 -0.68
CA ILE A 9 -5.19 -0.29 0.54
C ILE A 9 -4.05 -0.99 1.25
N LEU A 10 -3.89 -0.66 2.53
CA LEU A 10 -2.92 -1.33 3.40
C LEU A 10 -3.69 -2.21 4.38
N TYR A 11 -3.52 -3.52 4.26
CA TYR A 11 -4.15 -4.48 5.16
C TYR A 11 -3.27 -4.67 6.38
N THR A 12 -3.85 -4.47 7.55
CA THR A 12 -3.15 -4.45 8.83
C THR A 12 -3.94 -5.21 9.88
N ARG A 13 -3.39 -5.29 11.09
CA ARG A 13 -4.13 -5.68 12.28
C ARG A 13 -3.55 -4.94 13.47
N ASP A 14 -4.33 -4.81 14.54
CA ASP A 14 -3.88 -4.17 15.76
C ASP A 14 -2.68 -4.91 16.35
N GLY A 15 -1.74 -4.15 16.89
CA GLY A 15 -0.56 -4.71 17.54
C GLY A 15 0.51 -5.23 16.58
N CYS A 16 0.38 -4.92 15.30
CA CYS A 16 1.35 -5.35 14.29
C CYS A 16 2.38 -4.25 14.06
N HIS A 17 3.58 -4.41 14.63
CA HIS A 17 4.65 -3.41 14.46
C HIS A 17 5.09 -3.27 13.00
N LEU A 18 5.16 -4.39 12.28
CA LEU A 18 5.53 -4.35 10.87
C LEU A 18 4.49 -3.58 10.04
N CYS A 19 3.23 -3.66 10.43
CA CYS A 19 2.16 -2.91 9.76
C CYS A 19 2.30 -1.42 10.03
N GLU A 20 2.67 -1.04 11.25
CA GLU A 20 2.90 0.35 11.61
C GLU A 20 4.08 0.92 10.82
N ASP A 21 5.16 0.16 10.71
CA ASP A 21 6.33 0.55 9.93
C ASP A 21 5.96 0.69 8.45
N ALA A 22 5.19 -0.26 7.93
CA ALA A 22 4.76 -0.20 6.52
C ALA A 22 3.91 1.03 6.26
N ARG A 23 3.02 1.39 7.19
CA ARG A 23 2.20 2.59 7.06
C ARG A 23 3.07 3.83 6.92
N ALA A 24 4.06 3.97 7.79
CA ALA A 24 4.95 5.13 7.76
C ALA A 24 5.74 5.19 6.46
N ILE A 25 6.25 4.05 6.00
CA ILE A 25 7.01 3.98 4.75
C ILE A 25 6.12 4.36 3.57
N VAL A 26 4.95 3.75 3.45
CA VAL A 26 4.04 4.00 2.35
C VAL A 26 3.61 5.46 2.33
N GLN A 27 3.22 5.99 3.48
CA GLN A 27 2.79 7.38 3.57
C GLN A 27 3.90 8.33 3.14
N GLY A 28 5.12 8.10 3.60
CA GLY A 28 6.26 8.92 3.20
C GLY A 28 6.54 8.85 1.70
N LEU A 29 6.46 7.65 1.11
CA LEU A 29 6.68 7.49 -0.32
C LEU A 29 5.59 8.19 -1.14
N LEU A 30 4.33 8.09 -0.71
CA LEU A 30 3.23 8.74 -1.42
C LEU A 30 3.34 10.27 -1.34
N GLU A 31 3.70 10.79 -0.17
CA GLU A 31 3.90 12.23 0.02
C GLU A 31 5.07 12.74 -0.80
N ASP A 32 6.16 11.98 -0.84
CA ASP A 32 7.33 12.34 -1.65
C ASP A 32 6.98 12.39 -3.14
N ARG A 33 6.23 11.41 -3.63
CA ARG A 33 5.79 11.41 -5.02
C ARG A 33 4.94 12.64 -5.33
N ALA A 34 4.00 12.98 -4.44
CA ALA A 34 3.15 14.16 -4.62
C ALA A 34 3.99 15.43 -4.65
N ALA A 35 4.97 15.55 -3.76
CA ALA A 35 5.83 16.73 -3.69
C ALA A 35 6.67 16.90 -4.96
N ARG A 36 6.98 15.80 -5.64
CA ARG A 36 7.75 15.83 -6.88
C ARG A 36 6.88 15.94 -8.13
N GLY A 37 5.57 16.10 -7.96
CA GLY A 37 4.66 16.17 -9.10
C GLY A 37 4.45 14.83 -9.81
N GLN A 38 4.81 13.74 -9.17
CA GLN A 38 4.61 12.40 -9.70
C GLN A 38 3.23 11.88 -9.32
N ARG A 39 2.75 10.86 -10.05
CA ARG A 39 1.47 10.22 -9.70
C ARG A 39 1.57 9.63 -8.30
N THR A 40 0.50 9.78 -7.54
CA THR A 40 0.43 9.29 -6.17
C THR A 40 -0.92 8.62 -5.92
N ALA A 41 -1.16 8.20 -4.70
CA ALA A 41 -2.38 7.49 -4.33
C ALA A 41 -2.83 7.96 -2.95
N ALA A 42 -4.07 7.67 -2.61
CA ALA A 42 -4.61 7.90 -1.27
C ALA A 42 -4.48 6.62 -0.47
N LEU A 43 -3.92 6.72 0.72
CA LEU A 43 -3.72 5.56 1.60
C LEU A 43 -4.97 5.30 2.43
N HIS A 44 -5.47 4.07 2.36
CA HIS A 44 -6.57 3.60 3.20
C HIS A 44 -6.15 2.32 3.90
N GLU A 45 -6.37 2.27 5.19
CA GLU A 45 -6.06 1.06 5.96
C GLU A 45 -7.31 0.22 6.15
N ARG A 46 -7.13 -1.10 6.14
CA ARG A 46 -8.18 -2.04 6.51
C ARG A 46 -7.62 -3.03 7.52
N ASP A 47 -8.32 -3.14 8.64
CA ASP A 47 -8.02 -4.15 9.65
C ASP A 47 -8.60 -5.47 9.17
N ILE A 48 -7.76 -6.47 8.99
CA ILE A 48 -8.19 -7.77 8.47
C ILE A 48 -9.12 -8.50 9.44
N THR A 49 -9.10 -8.14 10.72
CA THR A 49 -9.96 -8.81 11.72
C THR A 49 -11.43 -8.42 11.60
N THR A 50 -11.74 -7.38 10.80
CA THR A 50 -13.12 -6.95 10.59
C THR A 50 -13.84 -7.78 9.53
N ASP A 51 -13.11 -8.65 8.83
CA ASP A 51 -13.68 -9.45 7.75
C ASP A 51 -13.00 -10.82 7.75
N PRO A 52 -13.75 -11.91 8.02
CA PRO A 52 -13.17 -13.25 8.07
C PRO A 52 -12.45 -13.67 6.81
N ASP A 53 -12.91 -13.23 5.64
CA ASP A 53 -12.23 -13.54 4.38
C ASP A 53 -10.85 -12.89 4.31
N LEU A 54 -10.75 -11.64 4.73
CA LEU A 54 -9.47 -10.93 4.75
C LEU A 54 -8.52 -11.60 5.73
N GLU A 55 -9.02 -12.00 6.89
CA GLU A 55 -8.18 -12.65 7.88
C GLU A 55 -7.64 -13.98 7.36
N ARG A 56 -8.50 -14.79 6.72
CA ARG A 56 -8.04 -16.04 6.13
C ARG A 56 -6.98 -15.82 5.06
N ARG A 57 -7.17 -14.80 4.22
CA ARG A 57 -6.27 -14.55 3.10
C ARG A 57 -4.94 -13.97 3.52
N PHE A 58 -4.93 -13.10 4.53
CA PHE A 58 -3.76 -12.26 4.81
C PHE A 58 -3.16 -12.42 6.20
N HIS A 59 -3.72 -13.28 7.07
CA HIS A 59 -3.25 -13.36 8.46
C HIS A 59 -1.75 -13.64 8.58
N ALA A 60 -1.17 -14.36 7.63
CA ALA A 60 0.25 -14.75 7.67
C ALA A 60 1.13 -13.83 6.81
N THR A 61 0.53 -12.90 6.05
CA THR A 61 1.29 -12.10 5.07
C THR A 61 1.16 -10.59 5.26
N ILE A 62 0.44 -10.14 6.29
CA ILE A 62 0.38 -8.70 6.58
C ILE A 62 1.77 -8.19 7.02
N PRO A 63 2.09 -6.94 6.69
CA PRO A 63 1.29 -5.96 5.97
C PRO A 63 1.23 -6.25 4.46
N VAL A 64 0.03 -6.06 3.89
CA VAL A 64 -0.21 -6.26 2.46
C VAL A 64 -0.67 -4.95 1.86
N VAL A 65 -0.14 -4.58 0.69
CA VAL A 65 -0.62 -3.40 -0.03
C VAL A 65 -1.24 -3.83 -1.35
N GLU A 66 -2.34 -3.16 -1.71
CA GLU A 66 -3.01 -3.34 -2.99
C GLU A 66 -3.21 -2.00 -3.66
N LEU A 67 -2.90 -1.94 -4.95
CA LEU A 67 -3.07 -0.73 -5.73
C LEU A 67 -3.16 -1.10 -7.20
N ALA A 68 -4.19 -0.60 -7.89
CA ALA A 68 -4.35 -0.77 -9.33
C ALA A 68 -4.29 -2.24 -9.76
N GLY A 69 -4.92 -3.13 -8.99
CA GLY A 69 -4.96 -4.54 -9.30
C GLY A 69 -3.68 -5.31 -8.98
N ARG A 70 -2.68 -4.66 -8.42
CA ARG A 70 -1.42 -5.28 -8.00
C ARG A 70 -1.39 -5.43 -6.50
N ARG A 71 -0.65 -6.42 -6.02
CA ARG A 71 -0.55 -6.71 -4.59
C ARG A 71 0.88 -7.06 -4.22
N LEU A 72 1.32 -6.54 -3.07
CA LEU A 72 2.61 -6.89 -2.48
C LEU A 72 2.35 -7.37 -1.05
N GLU A 73 2.68 -8.62 -0.78
CA GLU A 73 2.56 -9.21 0.55
C GLU A 73 3.85 -9.01 1.33
N LEU A 74 3.77 -9.02 2.66
CA LEU A 74 4.90 -8.75 3.54
C LEU A 74 5.63 -7.47 3.11
N ALA A 75 4.85 -6.41 3.02
CA ALA A 75 5.29 -5.13 2.45
C ALA A 75 6.11 -4.35 3.46
N THR A 76 7.28 -4.88 3.82
CA THR A 76 8.15 -4.31 4.85
C THR A 76 9.42 -3.66 4.30
N SER A 77 9.70 -3.83 3.01
CA SER A 77 10.92 -3.31 2.41
C SER A 77 10.64 -1.98 1.72
N PRO A 78 11.33 -0.89 2.11
CA PRO A 78 11.18 0.39 1.42
C PRO A 78 11.51 0.30 -0.07
N ALA A 79 12.52 -0.47 -0.44
CA ALA A 79 12.90 -0.61 -1.85
C ALA A 79 11.82 -1.32 -2.66
N LYS A 80 11.24 -2.40 -2.10
CA LYS A 80 10.17 -3.12 -2.77
C LYS A 80 8.90 -2.27 -2.88
N LEU A 81 8.60 -1.52 -1.84
CA LEU A 81 7.44 -0.63 -1.85
C LEU A 81 7.62 0.48 -2.88
N ARG A 82 8.82 1.06 -2.97
CA ARG A 82 9.10 2.08 -3.96
C ARG A 82 8.89 1.54 -5.38
N ARG A 83 9.40 0.35 -5.65
CA ARG A 83 9.22 -0.30 -6.96
C ARG A 83 7.77 -0.62 -7.23
N PHE A 84 7.06 -1.13 -6.22
CA PHE A 84 5.65 -1.45 -6.34
C PHE A 84 4.84 -0.22 -6.75
N LEU A 85 5.09 0.92 -6.09
CA LEU A 85 4.39 2.15 -6.39
C LEU A 85 4.71 2.65 -7.81
N ALA A 86 5.97 2.56 -8.20
CA ALA A 86 6.35 2.98 -9.54
C ALA A 86 5.66 2.13 -10.61
N ASP A 87 5.65 0.82 -10.42
CA ASP A 87 5.00 -0.08 -11.37
C ASP A 87 3.50 0.15 -11.44
N ALA A 88 2.85 0.34 -10.29
CA ALA A 88 1.40 0.51 -10.23
C ALA A 88 0.95 1.89 -10.70
N LEU A 89 1.70 2.94 -10.39
CA LEU A 89 1.28 4.32 -10.64
C LEU A 89 1.80 4.88 -11.95
N ASP A 90 2.99 4.49 -12.36
CA ASP A 90 3.58 5.06 -13.58
C ASP A 90 3.20 4.25 -14.82
N GLY A 91 2.48 3.16 -14.65
CA GLY A 91 1.99 2.38 -15.77
C GLY A 91 3.11 1.83 -16.63
N ARG A 92 4.21 1.44 -16.03
CA ARG A 92 5.35 0.97 -16.80
C ARG A 92 5.01 -0.33 -17.49
N LEU A 93 4.88 -0.22 -18.78
CA LEU A 93 4.80 -1.38 -19.64
C LEU A 93 6.20 -1.67 -20.12
N VAL A 94 6.61 -2.85 -19.93
CA VAL A 94 7.91 -3.28 -20.40
C VAL A 94 7.73 -4.01 -21.72
#